data_14f8ad22c45c73ae43e2504d9f6a2cfd
#
_entry.id   14f8ad22c45c73ae43e2504d9f6a2cfd
#
_cell.length_a   1.000
_cell.length_b   1.000
_cell.length_c   1.000
_cell.angle_alpha   90.00
_cell.angle_beta   90.00
_cell.angle_gamma   90.00
#
_symmetry.space_group_name_H-M   'P 1'
#
loop_
_entity.id
_entity.type
_entity.pdbx_description
1 polymer ?
#
loop_
_entity_poly.entity_id
_entity_poly.type
_entity_poly.pdbx_seq_one_letter_code
_entity_poly.pdbx_strand_id
1 'polypeptide(L)'
;MIYNCYISIGTNLGNRIINCYTAISLLDEVMEIIAISSFYSSESWGYKDENDYINFVVKAQTKERVEDLLDQLKLFEILMGREKNNDKHYSARIIDFDILFFHNQVINRKNLIVPHPKLYNR
;
A
#
# COMPACT_ATOMS: atom_id res chain seq x y z
N MET A 1 10.50 -16.94 -11.73
CA MET A 1 11.41 -15.85 -11.32
C MET A 1 10.89 -15.21 -10.05
N ILE A 2 11.78 -14.77 -9.20
CA ILE A 2 11.44 -14.11 -7.95
C ILE A 2 11.77 -12.63 -8.08
N TYR A 3 10.81 -11.77 -7.75
CA TYR A 3 10.96 -10.32 -7.86
C TYR A 3 11.01 -9.69 -6.48
N ASN A 4 11.95 -8.79 -6.26
CA ASN A 4 12.00 -7.96 -5.06
C ASN A 4 11.08 -6.76 -5.25
N CYS A 5 10.35 -6.41 -4.20
CA CYS A 5 9.46 -5.25 -4.24
C CYS A 5 9.42 -4.54 -2.90
N TYR A 6 9.05 -3.26 -2.95
CA TYR A 6 8.75 -2.45 -1.77
C TYR A 6 7.32 -1.97 -1.88
N ILE A 7 6.55 -2.16 -0.84
CA ILE A 7 5.14 -1.77 -0.78
C ILE A 7 4.95 -0.84 0.41
N SER A 8 4.36 0.32 0.15
CA SER A 8 3.96 1.27 1.19
C SER A 8 2.53 0.98 1.58
N ILE A 9 2.26 0.99 2.87
CA ILE A 9 0.92 0.78 3.40
C ILE A 9 0.57 1.96 4.29
N GLY A 10 -0.65 2.48 4.14
CA GLY A 10 -1.16 3.57 4.94
C GLY A 10 -2.60 3.35 5.36
N THR A 11 -2.96 3.83 6.54
CA THR A 11 -4.31 3.72 7.08
C THR A 11 -4.62 4.93 7.95
N ASN A 12 -5.82 5.51 7.81
CA ASN A 12 -6.23 6.62 8.67
C ASN A 12 -7.68 6.52 9.14
N LEU A 13 -8.29 5.35 9.00
CA LEU A 13 -9.69 5.15 9.37
C LEU A 13 -9.83 3.87 10.21
N GLY A 14 -10.72 3.91 11.20
CA GLY A 14 -10.97 2.77 12.06
C GLY A 14 -9.81 2.50 13.02
N ASN A 15 -9.64 1.24 13.39
CA ASN A 15 -8.52 0.85 14.24
C ASN A 15 -7.25 0.71 13.39
N ARG A 16 -6.46 1.78 13.36
CA ARG A 16 -5.31 1.89 12.47
C ARG A 16 -4.26 0.83 12.74
N ILE A 17 -4.00 0.52 14.00
CA ILE A 17 -2.99 -0.51 14.36
C ILE A 17 -3.46 -1.89 13.93
N ILE A 18 -4.71 -2.25 14.17
CA ILE A 18 -5.25 -3.52 13.71
C ILE A 18 -5.21 -3.59 12.18
N ASN A 19 -5.54 -2.49 11.51
CA ASN A 19 -5.48 -2.44 10.04
C ASN A 19 -4.08 -2.72 9.51
N CYS A 20 -3.05 -2.18 10.17
CA CYS A 20 -1.67 -2.45 9.80
C CYS A 20 -1.33 -3.94 9.90
N TYR A 21 -1.69 -4.58 11.01
CA TYR A 21 -1.42 -6.01 11.19
C TYR A 21 -2.23 -6.88 10.24
N THR A 22 -3.47 -6.49 9.95
CA THR A 22 -4.30 -7.19 8.97
C THR A 22 -3.65 -7.11 7.58
N ALA A 23 -3.17 -5.94 7.20
CA ALA A 23 -2.48 -5.77 5.92
C ALA A 23 -1.24 -6.65 5.83
N ILE A 24 -0.45 -6.72 6.89
CA ILE A 24 0.74 -7.58 6.94
C ILE A 24 0.33 -9.04 6.74
N SER A 25 -0.72 -9.50 7.41
CA SER A 25 -1.21 -10.87 7.27
C SER A 25 -1.65 -11.19 5.85
N LEU A 26 -2.33 -10.25 5.19
CA LEU A 26 -2.76 -10.43 3.80
C LEU A 26 -1.56 -10.52 2.86
N LEU A 27 -0.57 -9.65 3.04
CA LEU A 27 0.64 -9.68 2.22
C LEU A 27 1.41 -10.98 2.42
N ASP A 28 1.48 -11.47 3.65
CA ASP A 28 2.20 -12.70 3.97
C ASP A 28 1.62 -13.93 3.29
N GLU A 29 0.34 -13.90 2.92
CA GLU A 29 -0.31 -15.00 2.21
C GLU A 29 0.13 -15.11 0.75
N VAL A 30 0.57 -14.01 0.14
CA VAL A 30 0.83 -13.94 -1.32
C VAL A 30 2.28 -13.66 -1.66
N MET A 31 3.10 -13.32 -0.68
CA MET A 31 4.51 -13.02 -0.91
C MET A 31 5.35 -13.38 0.31
N GLU A 32 6.66 -13.43 0.13
CA GLU A 32 7.58 -13.62 1.23
C GLU A 32 8.02 -12.27 1.77
N ILE A 33 7.63 -11.94 2.99
CA ILE A 33 8.00 -10.69 3.64
C ILE A 33 9.43 -10.83 4.16
N ILE A 34 10.31 -9.93 3.73
CA ILE A 34 11.72 -9.94 4.12
C ILE A 34 11.95 -9.00 5.31
N ALA A 35 11.32 -7.83 5.27
CA ALA A 35 11.48 -6.82 6.32
C ALA A 35 10.27 -5.90 6.36
N ILE A 36 10.00 -5.37 7.55
CA ILE A 36 8.91 -4.41 7.77
C ILE A 36 9.53 -3.21 8.48
N SER A 37 9.29 -2.00 7.97
CA SER A 37 9.73 -0.79 8.65
C SER A 37 8.96 -0.56 9.93
N SER A 38 9.46 0.33 10.79
CA SER A 38 8.65 0.83 11.90
C SER A 38 7.41 1.56 11.36
N PHE A 39 6.38 1.62 12.19
CA PHE A 39 5.19 2.42 11.88
C PHE A 39 5.50 3.89 12.15
N TYR A 40 5.03 4.76 11.28
CA TYR A 40 5.22 6.20 11.45
C TYR A 40 3.95 6.94 11.04
N SER A 41 3.75 8.14 11.58
CA SER A 41 2.57 8.93 11.26
C SER A 41 2.87 9.96 10.19
N SER A 42 1.83 10.28 9.43
CA SER A 42 1.86 11.39 8.49
C SER A 42 0.52 12.11 8.52
N GLU A 43 0.53 13.41 8.18
CA GLU A 43 -0.69 14.20 8.19
C GLU A 43 -1.65 13.74 7.10
N SER A 44 -2.95 13.81 7.40
CA SER A 44 -3.97 13.62 6.38
C SER A 44 -4.18 14.95 5.63
N TRP A 45 -4.42 14.84 4.34
CA TRP A 45 -4.59 16.00 3.46
C TRP A 45 -6.04 16.18 3.09
N GLY A 46 -6.53 17.42 3.19
CA GLY A 46 -7.84 17.79 2.66
C GLY A 46 -9.01 17.58 3.61
N TYR A 47 -8.80 17.05 4.82
CA TYR A 47 -9.88 16.81 5.79
C TYR A 47 -9.45 17.24 7.18
N LYS A 48 -10.23 18.15 7.76
CA LYS A 48 -9.93 18.69 9.09
C LYS A 48 -10.13 17.68 10.23
N ASP A 49 -11.07 16.78 10.07
CA ASP A 49 -11.46 15.84 11.11
C ASP A 49 -10.88 14.45 10.91
N GLU A 50 -10.01 14.28 9.92
CA GLU A 50 -9.38 12.99 9.66
C GLU A 50 -8.24 12.74 10.63
N ASN A 51 -8.12 11.49 11.05
CA ASN A 51 -6.94 11.06 11.78
C ASN A 51 -5.72 11.08 10.88
N ASP A 52 -4.56 11.28 11.48
CA ASP A 52 -3.30 11.12 10.77
C ASP A 52 -3.18 9.69 10.27
N TYR A 53 -2.47 9.52 9.16
CA TYR A 53 -2.11 8.21 8.66
C TYR A 53 -1.10 7.54 9.56
N ILE A 54 -1.23 6.24 9.73
CA ILE A 54 -0.13 5.39 10.14
C ILE A 54 0.38 4.69 8.88
N ASN A 55 1.68 4.77 8.66
CA ASN A 55 2.32 4.25 7.47
C ASN A 55 3.45 3.30 7.84
N PHE A 56 3.73 2.36 6.95
CA PHE A 56 4.93 1.54 7.02
C PHE A 56 5.27 1.02 5.63
N VAL A 57 6.47 0.48 5.49
CA VAL A 57 6.95 -0.07 4.23
C VAL A 57 7.32 -1.53 4.44
N VAL A 58 6.94 -2.37 3.49
CA VAL A 58 7.28 -3.79 3.48
C VAL A 58 8.23 -4.04 2.32
N LYS A 59 9.36 -4.69 2.63
CA LYS A 59 10.24 -5.28 1.63
C LYS A 59 9.87 -6.74 1.49
N ALA A 60 9.59 -7.18 0.28
CA ALA A 60 9.11 -8.53 0.04
C ALA A 60 9.64 -9.10 -1.27
N GLN A 61 9.44 -10.40 -1.43
CA GLN A 61 9.72 -11.12 -2.66
C GLN A 61 8.43 -11.78 -3.13
N THR A 62 8.19 -11.74 -4.43
CA THR A 62 7.00 -12.31 -5.04
C THR A 62 7.35 -13.01 -6.35
N LYS A 63 6.56 -14.01 -6.70
CA LYS A 63 6.61 -14.65 -8.02
C LYS A 63 5.62 -14.04 -9.00
N GLU A 64 4.75 -13.16 -8.50
CA GLU A 64 3.75 -12.48 -9.33
C GLU A 64 4.39 -11.39 -10.18
N ARG A 65 3.83 -11.16 -11.36
CA ARG A 65 4.21 -9.99 -12.16
C ARG A 65 3.61 -8.74 -11.53
N VAL A 66 4.16 -7.58 -11.86
CA VAL A 66 3.75 -6.32 -11.24
C VAL A 66 2.27 -6.03 -11.46
N GLU A 67 1.72 -6.35 -12.63
CA GLU A 67 0.30 -6.14 -12.91
C GLU A 67 -0.59 -7.01 -12.02
N ASP A 68 -0.20 -8.26 -11.83
CA ASP A 68 -0.95 -9.20 -10.99
C ASP A 68 -0.83 -8.81 -9.52
N LEU A 69 0.34 -8.35 -9.10
CA LEU A 69 0.52 -7.83 -7.75
C LEU A 69 -0.38 -6.61 -7.51
N LEU A 70 -0.43 -5.69 -8.46
CA LEU A 70 -1.30 -4.51 -8.34
C LEU A 70 -2.77 -4.92 -8.18
N ASP A 71 -3.24 -5.86 -8.98
CA ASP A 71 -4.62 -6.37 -8.88
C ASP A 71 -4.87 -7.00 -7.52
N GLN A 72 -3.90 -7.75 -7.01
CA GLN A 72 -3.99 -8.38 -5.69
C GLN A 72 -4.10 -7.34 -4.58
N LEU A 73 -3.30 -6.29 -4.65
CA LEU A 73 -3.32 -5.22 -3.65
C LEU A 73 -4.65 -4.45 -3.68
N LYS A 74 -5.18 -4.21 -4.86
CA LYS A 74 -6.51 -3.57 -4.99
C LYS A 74 -7.61 -4.46 -4.41
N LEU A 75 -7.52 -5.77 -4.61
CA LEU A 75 -8.46 -6.69 -4.00
C LEU A 75 -8.38 -6.64 -2.47
N PHE A 76 -7.19 -6.57 -1.90
CA PHE A 76 -7.01 -6.43 -0.45
C PHE A 76 -7.66 -5.14 0.07
N GLU A 77 -7.52 -4.04 -0.66
CA GLU A 77 -8.17 -2.78 -0.29
C GLU A 77 -9.70 -2.95 -0.22
N ILE A 78 -10.26 -3.63 -1.19
CA ILE A 78 -11.71 -3.91 -1.22
C ILE A 78 -12.10 -4.82 -0.06
N LEU A 79 -11.35 -5.89 0.18
CA LEU A 79 -11.62 -6.83 1.27
C LEU A 79 -11.57 -6.16 2.64
N MET A 80 -10.73 -5.15 2.80
CA MET A 80 -10.62 -4.40 4.05
C MET A 80 -11.62 -3.26 4.17
N GLY A 81 -12.53 -3.11 3.19
CA GLY A 81 -13.64 -2.19 3.30
C GLY A 81 -13.58 -0.92 2.46
N ARG A 82 -12.60 -0.80 1.55
CA ARG A 82 -12.57 0.35 0.65
C ARG A 82 -13.76 0.30 -0.30
N GLU A 83 -14.51 1.39 -0.41
CA GLU A 83 -15.62 1.46 -1.34
C GLU A 83 -15.12 1.56 -2.78
N LYS A 84 -15.68 0.71 -3.65
CA LYS A 84 -15.26 0.60 -5.03
C LYS A 84 -15.62 1.83 -5.87
N ASN A 85 -16.73 2.48 -5.58
CA ASN A 85 -17.27 3.59 -6.35
C ASN A 85 -17.04 4.93 -5.68
N ASN A 86 -16.00 5.06 -4.93
CA ASN A 86 -15.71 6.31 -4.25
C ASN A 86 -15.22 7.33 -5.27
N ASP A 87 -16.04 8.34 -5.52
CA ASP A 87 -15.72 9.43 -6.43
C ASP A 87 -14.97 10.57 -5.77
N LYS A 88 -14.71 10.48 -4.49
CA LYS A 88 -14.00 11.52 -3.74
C LYS A 88 -12.51 11.23 -3.76
N HIS A 89 -11.73 12.21 -4.19
CA HIS A 89 -10.28 12.07 -4.32
C HIS A 89 -9.55 11.97 -2.99
N TYR A 90 -10.13 12.50 -1.92
CA TYR A 90 -9.47 12.61 -0.61
C TYR A 90 -10.29 11.96 0.50
N SER A 91 -11.01 10.91 0.20
CA SER A 91 -11.76 10.21 1.24
C SER A 91 -10.83 9.45 2.16
N ALA A 92 -11.22 9.35 3.44
CA ALA A 92 -10.54 8.52 4.41
C ALA A 92 -10.56 7.06 3.95
N ARG A 93 -9.49 6.33 4.22
CA ARG A 93 -9.34 4.94 3.76
C ARG A 93 -8.93 4.04 4.89
N ILE A 94 -9.57 2.86 4.95
CA ILE A 94 -9.17 1.83 5.89
C ILE A 94 -7.75 1.41 5.60
N ILE A 95 -7.42 1.21 4.32
CA ILE A 95 -6.08 0.81 3.92
C ILE A 95 -5.77 1.32 2.51
N ASP A 96 -4.50 1.60 2.28
CA ASP A 96 -3.99 2.00 0.99
C ASP A 96 -2.65 1.33 0.77
N PHE A 97 -2.50 0.64 -0.36
CA PHE A 97 -1.26 -0.04 -0.74
C PHE A 97 -0.68 0.63 -1.99
N ASP A 98 0.60 0.97 -1.93
CA ASP A 98 1.32 1.51 -3.09
C ASP A 98 2.58 0.69 -3.37
N ILE A 99 2.78 0.31 -4.61
CA ILE A 99 4.03 -0.33 -5.05
C ILE A 99 5.06 0.78 -5.27
N LEU A 100 6.05 0.85 -4.40
CA LEU A 100 7.11 1.86 -4.49
C LEU A 100 8.19 1.45 -5.49
N PHE A 101 8.50 0.17 -5.54
CA PHE A 101 9.59 -0.39 -6.33
C PHE A 101 9.26 -1.84 -6.67
N PHE A 102 9.58 -2.25 -7.88
CA PHE A 102 9.38 -3.64 -8.30
C PHE A 102 10.54 -4.09 -9.18
N HIS A 103 11.39 -4.96 -8.62
CA HIS A 103 12.56 -5.52 -9.28
C HIS A 103 13.39 -4.39 -9.92
N ASN A 104 13.71 -4.49 -11.21
CA ASN A 104 14.43 -3.45 -11.96
C ASN A 104 13.52 -2.72 -12.94
N GLN A 105 12.21 -2.82 -12.75
CA GLN A 105 11.26 -2.27 -13.72
C GLN A 105 11.04 -0.78 -13.51
N VAL A 106 10.98 -0.07 -14.61
CA VAL A 106 10.51 1.31 -14.67
C VAL A 106 9.18 1.30 -15.41
N ILE A 107 8.11 1.66 -14.73
CA ILE A 107 6.76 1.59 -15.26
C ILE A 107 6.11 2.97 -15.14
N ASN A 108 5.57 3.46 -16.24
CA ASN A 108 4.85 4.73 -16.24
C ASN A 108 3.53 4.52 -17.01
N ARG A 109 2.50 4.10 -16.28
CA ARG A 109 1.17 3.86 -16.81
C ARG A 109 0.16 4.71 -16.05
N LYS A 110 -1.03 4.83 -16.59
CA LYS A 110 -2.11 5.62 -16.01
C LYS A 110 -2.38 5.29 -14.53
N ASN A 111 -2.31 4.01 -14.17
CA ASN A 111 -2.64 3.53 -12.83
C ASN A 111 -1.44 2.95 -12.07
N LEU A 112 -0.25 3.05 -12.63
CA LEU A 112 0.93 2.45 -12.00
C LEU A 112 2.20 3.15 -12.45
N ILE A 113 2.89 3.78 -11.52
CA ILE A 113 4.19 4.41 -11.74
C ILE A 113 5.20 3.74 -10.83
N VAL A 114 6.23 3.13 -11.41
CA VAL A 114 7.29 2.44 -10.67
C VAL A 114 8.65 2.95 -11.19
N PRO A 115 9.55 3.40 -10.33
CA PRO A 115 9.37 3.61 -8.89
C PRO A 115 8.31 4.65 -8.59
N HIS A 116 7.62 4.45 -7.46
CA HIS A 116 6.56 5.37 -7.07
C HIS A 116 7.15 6.76 -6.79
N PRO A 117 6.48 7.86 -7.19
CA PRO A 117 7.00 9.21 -6.95
C PRO A 117 7.33 9.49 -5.48
N LYS A 118 6.57 8.93 -4.54
CA LYS A 118 6.80 9.09 -3.11
C LYS A 118 8.10 8.47 -2.63
N LEU A 119 8.71 7.57 -3.40
CA LEU A 119 9.96 6.92 -3.01
C LEU A 119 11.08 7.94 -2.78
N TYR A 120 11.10 8.99 -3.57
CA TYR A 120 12.15 10.02 -3.53
C TYR A 120 11.87 11.13 -2.51
N ASN A 121 10.69 11.13 -1.92
CA ASN A 121 10.26 12.17 -0.98
C ASN A 121 10.29 11.70 0.48
N ARG A 122 10.92 10.58 0.76
CA ARG A 122 10.94 9.95 2.09
C ARG A 122 12.33 9.83 2.65
#